data_2a73f25f0d8db3035ad0b3b6e7fbca12
#
_entry.id   2a73f25f0d8db3035ad0b3b6e7fbca12
#
_cell.length_a   1.000
_cell.length_b   1.000
_cell.length_c   1.000
_cell.angle_alpha   90.00
_cell.angle_beta   90.00
_cell.angle_gamma   90.00
#
_symmetry.space_group_name_H-M   'P 1'
#
loop_
_entity.id
_entity.type
_entity.pdbx_description
1 polymer ?
#
loop_
_entity_poly.entity_id
_entity_poly.type
_entity_poly.pdbx_seq_one_letter_code
_entity_poly.pdbx_strand_id
1 'polypeptide(L)'
;MTTENTIQHKSISYFKSFDGIRGFCCLLILILHYRFTTYNMPAYIAYFGLHSFFIMSAYFITKTLLKDMEKTTTMWQCLKVYCFKRFVRTFPLYFFYLGMLIPLYFIFKKVFKTDFGLLTEFKQYGAMLLTFTYNYRETIQYIVDKKMTLHTIYTPHLWSMSFEEQFYVVFFFFLFFTPKQFLKPIGIFMMVAIPVLRIVGYLHMNKNTNDHELVTLILSRNALFQIDTFFYGILLALIKVERKKIWVYLTIFFGILFIFLMLYTSYLTSIHKHIPFYEALREDKYYYLNYGYAYLDTLANCFCIVLFGAVIAYPDKITIFTNKLLVKLGVLTYNLYIFQFIFLPFGLLLAKILQRKLPVFISEFTGLLFYLLLLYYFSKLTYNRFEKPILDWKDRYIVKLYQKGVAK
;
A
#
# COMPACT_ATOMS: atom_id res chain seq x y z
N MET A 1 39.86 -12.04 -32.87
CA MET A 1 39.61 -12.01 -31.43
C MET A 1 38.75 -10.81 -31.11
N THR A 2 37.48 -11.00 -31.17
CA THR A 2 36.45 -9.97 -30.95
C THR A 2 36.09 -9.97 -29.48
N THR A 3 36.51 -8.94 -28.75
CA THR A 3 36.12 -8.66 -27.40
C THR A 3 34.66 -8.20 -27.44
N GLU A 4 33.73 -9.10 -27.20
CA GLU A 4 32.36 -8.80 -26.79
C GLU A 4 32.40 -8.04 -25.47
N ASN A 5 32.33 -6.73 -25.53
CA ASN A 5 32.00 -5.88 -24.43
C ASN A 5 30.53 -6.15 -24.05
N THR A 6 30.31 -7.19 -23.26
CA THR A 6 29.07 -7.41 -22.55
C THR A 6 28.94 -6.25 -21.55
N ILE A 7 28.19 -5.22 -21.94
CA ILE A 7 27.68 -4.22 -20.98
C ILE A 7 26.79 -4.98 -20.03
N GLN A 8 27.36 -5.52 -18.96
CA GLN A 8 26.61 -5.99 -17.82
C GLN A 8 25.83 -4.80 -17.29
N HIS A 9 24.56 -4.72 -17.69
CA HIS A 9 23.58 -3.91 -17.00
C HIS A 9 23.65 -4.34 -15.52
N LYS A 10 24.33 -3.56 -14.68
CA LYS A 10 24.17 -3.65 -13.22
C LYS A 10 22.70 -3.41 -12.94
N SER A 11 21.90 -4.47 -13.05
CA SER A 11 20.52 -4.47 -12.61
C SER A 11 20.53 -3.99 -11.16
N ILE A 12 19.53 -3.21 -10.77
CA ILE A 12 19.25 -2.96 -9.36
C ILE A 12 19.20 -4.34 -8.73
N SER A 13 20.10 -4.59 -7.76
CA SER A 13 20.24 -5.91 -7.14
C SER A 13 18.85 -6.38 -6.70
N TYR A 14 18.38 -7.46 -7.31
CA TYR A 14 17.10 -8.06 -6.99
C TYR A 14 17.19 -8.73 -5.62
N PHE A 15 16.55 -8.14 -4.64
CA PHE A 15 16.45 -8.70 -3.31
C PHE A 15 15.18 -9.54 -3.20
N LYS A 16 15.31 -10.87 -3.25
CA LYS A 16 14.18 -11.80 -3.01
C LYS A 16 13.44 -11.48 -1.72
N SER A 17 14.16 -11.00 -0.71
CA SER A 17 13.60 -10.61 0.57
C SER A 17 12.56 -9.48 0.46
N PHE A 18 12.71 -8.54 -0.48
CA PHE A 18 11.70 -7.50 -0.69
C PHE A 18 10.39 -8.05 -1.26
N ASP A 19 10.47 -9.02 -2.17
CA ASP A 19 9.25 -9.69 -2.64
C ASP A 19 8.61 -10.50 -1.50
N GLY A 20 9.42 -11.17 -0.67
CA GLY A 20 8.91 -11.85 0.52
C GLY A 20 8.22 -10.92 1.52
N ILE A 21 8.78 -9.74 1.76
CA ILE A 21 8.13 -8.71 2.60
C ILE A 21 6.83 -8.25 1.96
N ARG A 22 6.79 -7.98 0.64
CA ARG A 22 5.56 -7.65 -0.06
C ARG A 22 4.50 -8.73 0.10
N GLY A 23 4.88 -10.01 -0.05
CA GLY A 23 3.98 -11.14 0.13
C GLY A 23 3.44 -11.24 1.54
N PHE A 24 4.29 -11.04 2.54
CA PHE A 24 3.90 -11.02 3.96
C PHE A 24 2.93 -9.86 4.25
N CYS A 25 3.27 -8.63 3.85
CA CYS A 25 2.42 -7.45 4.04
C CYS A 25 1.08 -7.59 3.32
N CYS A 26 1.07 -8.13 2.10
CA CYS A 26 -0.15 -8.42 1.37
C CYS A 26 -1.04 -9.40 2.15
N LEU A 27 -0.46 -10.49 2.65
CA LEU A 27 -1.22 -11.49 3.44
C LEU A 27 -1.85 -10.85 4.70
N LEU A 28 -1.12 -9.98 5.41
CA LEU A 28 -1.66 -9.25 6.57
C LEU A 28 -2.89 -8.41 6.17
N ILE A 29 -2.81 -7.68 5.05
CA ILE A 29 -3.93 -6.86 4.55
C ILE A 29 -5.13 -7.73 4.15
N LEU A 30 -4.89 -8.85 3.48
CA LEU A 30 -5.96 -9.77 3.07
C LEU A 30 -6.69 -10.38 4.26
N ILE A 31 -5.95 -10.78 5.30
CA ILE A 31 -6.51 -11.32 6.55
C ILE A 31 -7.31 -10.23 7.28
N LEU A 32 -6.81 -8.99 7.36
CA LEU A 32 -7.56 -7.88 7.97
C LEU A 32 -8.89 -7.64 7.25
N HIS A 33 -8.89 -7.61 5.93
CA HIS A 33 -10.10 -7.37 5.14
C HIS A 33 -11.12 -8.50 5.23
N TYR A 34 -10.69 -9.73 5.56
CA TYR A 34 -11.59 -10.85 5.76
C TYR A 34 -12.51 -10.66 6.98
N ARG A 35 -12.06 -9.93 8.02
CA ARG A 35 -12.82 -9.58 9.23
C ARG A 35 -13.53 -10.78 9.87
N PHE A 36 -12.79 -11.54 10.66
CA PHE A 36 -13.39 -12.57 11.52
C PHE A 36 -14.41 -11.97 12.47
N THR A 37 -15.51 -12.67 12.74
CA THR A 37 -16.51 -12.22 13.73
C THR A 37 -16.00 -12.41 15.16
N THR A 38 -15.19 -13.44 15.38
CA THR A 38 -14.71 -13.85 16.69
C THR A 38 -13.33 -13.29 17.05
N TYR A 39 -12.42 -13.23 16.06
CA TYR A 39 -11.03 -12.82 16.26
C TYR A 39 -10.58 -11.91 15.11
N ASN A 40 -10.47 -10.63 15.37
CA ASN A 40 -9.93 -9.71 14.40
C ASN A 40 -8.47 -9.35 14.73
N MET A 41 -7.67 -9.26 13.69
CA MET A 41 -6.31 -8.75 13.79
C MET A 41 -6.35 -7.25 14.11
N PRO A 42 -5.43 -6.75 14.97
CA PRO A 42 -5.31 -5.32 15.20
C PRO A 42 -5.12 -4.56 13.89
N ALA A 43 -5.94 -3.54 13.65
CA ALA A 43 -5.95 -2.78 12.41
C ALA A 43 -4.56 -2.21 12.07
N TYR A 44 -3.81 -1.74 13.06
CA TYR A 44 -2.47 -1.18 12.86
C TYR A 44 -1.42 -2.16 12.33
N ILE A 45 -1.59 -3.46 12.54
CA ILE A 45 -0.69 -4.46 11.93
C ILE A 45 -0.82 -4.44 10.40
N ALA A 46 -2.04 -4.22 9.89
CA ALA A 46 -2.23 -4.09 8.45
C ALA A 46 -1.82 -2.72 7.91
N TYR A 47 -1.92 -1.66 8.71
CA TYR A 47 -1.33 -0.36 8.37
C TYR A 47 0.19 -0.45 8.19
N PHE A 48 0.90 -1.21 9.06
CA PHE A 48 2.30 -1.54 8.81
C PHE A 48 2.52 -2.14 7.40
N GLY A 49 1.64 -3.05 6.96
CA GLY A 49 1.67 -3.60 5.61
C GLY A 49 1.56 -2.53 4.52
N LEU A 50 0.62 -1.59 4.67
CA LEU A 50 0.40 -0.50 3.72
C LEU A 50 1.59 0.47 3.67
N HIS A 51 2.08 0.92 4.83
CA HIS A 51 3.27 1.77 4.91
C HIS A 51 4.49 1.10 4.29
N SER A 52 4.66 -0.21 4.49
CA SER A 52 5.72 -0.99 3.85
C SER A 52 5.65 -0.92 2.33
N PHE A 53 4.45 -0.97 1.71
CA PHE A 53 4.30 -0.84 0.26
C PHE A 53 4.70 0.55 -0.22
N PHE A 54 4.26 1.60 0.44
CA PHE A 54 4.60 2.98 0.06
C PHE A 54 6.11 3.25 0.17
N ILE A 55 6.74 2.82 1.27
CA ILE A 55 8.19 2.97 1.47
C ILE A 55 8.98 2.18 0.42
N MET A 56 8.59 0.91 0.15
CA MET A 56 9.23 0.11 -0.90
C MET A 56 9.04 0.73 -2.29
N SER A 57 7.85 1.22 -2.59
CA SER A 57 7.55 1.90 -3.84
C SER A 57 8.45 3.11 -4.03
N ALA A 58 8.53 4.00 -3.04
CA ALA A 58 9.41 5.16 -3.06
C ALA A 58 10.89 4.78 -3.19
N TYR A 59 11.34 3.75 -2.48
CA TYR A 59 12.71 3.25 -2.58
C TYR A 59 13.08 2.82 -4.01
N PHE A 60 12.27 1.96 -4.63
CA PHE A 60 12.55 1.47 -5.98
C PHE A 60 12.40 2.54 -7.04
N ILE A 61 11.42 3.44 -6.87
CA ILE A 61 11.22 4.56 -7.80
C ILE A 61 12.42 5.51 -7.73
N THR A 62 12.88 5.88 -6.54
CA THR A 62 14.06 6.74 -6.38
C THR A 62 15.28 6.12 -7.07
N LYS A 63 15.57 4.85 -6.77
CA LYS A 63 16.70 4.13 -7.39
C LYS A 63 16.59 4.10 -8.93
N THR A 64 15.38 3.88 -9.44
CA THR A 64 15.14 3.76 -10.87
C THR A 64 15.22 5.13 -11.55
N LEU A 65 14.57 6.15 -10.96
CA LEU A 65 14.54 7.50 -11.55
C LEU A 65 15.92 8.14 -11.57
N LEU A 66 16.71 8.05 -10.48
CA LEU A 66 18.09 8.55 -10.47
C LEU A 66 18.95 7.88 -11.55
N LYS A 67 18.77 6.57 -11.76
CA LYS A 67 19.43 5.84 -12.86
C LYS A 67 18.94 6.27 -14.25
N ASP A 68 17.65 6.58 -14.38
CA ASP A 68 17.07 7.05 -15.64
C ASP A 68 17.58 8.46 -15.99
N MET A 69 17.72 9.34 -14.98
CA MET A 69 18.30 10.68 -15.15
C MET A 69 19.76 10.63 -15.67
N GLU A 70 20.51 9.59 -15.30
CA GLU A 70 21.88 9.38 -15.81
C GLU A 70 21.92 8.88 -17.27
N LYS A 71 20.83 8.26 -17.73
CA LYS A 71 20.73 7.66 -19.08
C LYS A 71 20.00 8.52 -20.10
N THR A 72 19.32 9.57 -19.66
CA THR A 72 18.52 10.45 -20.51
C THR A 72 19.23 11.80 -20.69
N THR A 73 19.13 12.36 -21.86
CA THR A 73 19.79 13.62 -22.21
C THR A 73 18.94 14.85 -21.88
N THR A 74 17.62 14.68 -21.80
CA THR A 74 16.69 15.77 -21.54
C THR A 74 15.67 15.38 -20.46
N MET A 75 15.18 16.41 -19.72
CA MET A 75 14.08 16.25 -18.77
C MET A 75 12.87 15.56 -19.42
N TRP A 76 12.52 15.98 -20.62
CA TRP A 76 11.33 15.45 -21.32
C TRP A 76 11.46 13.97 -21.66
N GLN A 77 12.65 13.52 -22.02
CA GLN A 77 12.93 12.11 -22.26
C GLN A 77 12.84 11.32 -20.95
N CYS A 78 13.40 11.84 -19.85
CA CYS A 78 13.31 11.23 -18.53
C CYS A 78 11.85 11.11 -18.08
N LEU A 79 11.07 12.17 -18.23
CA LEU A 79 9.63 12.20 -17.88
C LEU A 79 8.85 11.15 -18.70
N LYS A 80 9.07 11.08 -20.01
CA LYS A 80 8.43 10.07 -20.87
C LYS A 80 8.72 8.64 -20.40
N VAL A 81 9.99 8.33 -20.11
CA VAL A 81 10.42 7.02 -19.63
C VAL A 81 9.78 6.72 -18.28
N TYR A 82 9.80 7.69 -17.36
CA TYR A 82 9.21 7.57 -16.03
C TYR A 82 7.69 7.32 -16.10
N CYS A 83 6.95 8.19 -16.78
CA CYS A 83 5.50 8.06 -16.95
C CYS A 83 5.13 6.74 -17.62
N PHE A 84 5.85 6.34 -18.66
CA PHE A 84 5.61 5.08 -19.35
C PHE A 84 5.80 3.87 -18.42
N LYS A 85 6.88 3.86 -17.61
CA LYS A 85 7.13 2.78 -16.64
C LYS A 85 6.01 2.67 -15.60
N ARG A 86 5.48 3.80 -15.10
CA ARG A 86 4.40 3.83 -14.10
C ARG A 86 3.07 3.45 -14.74
N PHE A 87 2.72 4.10 -15.85
CA PHE A 87 1.49 3.82 -16.58
C PHE A 87 1.33 2.33 -16.88
N VAL A 88 2.35 1.71 -17.51
CA VAL A 88 2.28 0.28 -17.87
C VAL A 88 2.28 -0.64 -16.64
N ARG A 89 2.82 -0.20 -15.51
CA ARG A 89 2.81 -0.98 -14.27
C ARG A 89 1.45 -1.00 -13.60
N THR A 90 0.74 0.13 -13.56
CA THR A 90 -0.45 0.29 -12.72
C THR A 90 -1.75 0.26 -13.53
N PHE A 91 -1.83 1.07 -14.61
CA PHE A 91 -3.08 1.36 -15.31
C PHE A 91 -3.74 0.15 -15.98
N PRO A 92 -3.02 -0.74 -16.70
CA PRO A 92 -3.68 -1.83 -17.41
C PRO A 92 -4.49 -2.74 -16.48
N LEU A 93 -3.91 -3.15 -15.34
CA LEU A 93 -4.60 -4.02 -14.41
C LEU A 93 -5.69 -3.27 -13.62
N TYR A 94 -5.47 -2.00 -13.29
CA TYR A 94 -6.46 -1.15 -12.63
C TYR A 94 -7.71 -0.99 -13.48
N PHE A 95 -7.56 -0.61 -14.75
CA PHE A 95 -8.72 -0.47 -15.66
C PHE A 95 -9.33 -1.81 -16.04
N PHE A 96 -8.56 -2.88 -16.08
CA PHE A 96 -9.08 -4.23 -16.22
C PHE A 96 -10.00 -4.58 -15.04
N TYR A 97 -9.59 -4.26 -13.82
CA TYR A 97 -10.41 -4.43 -12.62
C TYR A 97 -11.72 -3.63 -12.71
N LEU A 98 -11.64 -2.33 -12.98
CA LEU A 98 -12.83 -1.50 -13.13
C LEU A 98 -13.76 -2.01 -14.24
N GLY A 99 -13.18 -2.46 -15.37
CA GLY A 99 -13.92 -3.09 -16.47
C GLY A 99 -14.64 -4.38 -16.04
N MET A 100 -14.05 -5.19 -15.15
CA MET A 100 -14.69 -6.39 -14.61
C MET A 100 -15.90 -6.08 -13.72
N LEU A 101 -15.95 -4.93 -13.08
CA LEU A 101 -17.12 -4.55 -12.27
C LEU A 101 -18.37 -4.32 -13.10
N ILE A 102 -18.24 -4.00 -14.40
CA ILE A 102 -19.38 -3.82 -15.32
C ILE A 102 -20.16 -5.13 -15.54
N PRO A 103 -19.56 -6.24 -16.01
CA PRO A 103 -20.27 -7.52 -16.12
C PRO A 103 -20.76 -8.02 -14.76
N LEU A 104 -20.01 -7.80 -13.67
CA LEU A 104 -20.47 -8.15 -12.33
C LEU A 104 -21.77 -7.42 -11.95
N TYR A 105 -21.87 -6.13 -12.28
CA TYR A 105 -23.12 -5.37 -12.09
C TYR A 105 -24.32 -6.05 -12.76
N PHE A 106 -24.19 -6.45 -14.04
CA PHE A 106 -25.28 -7.11 -14.76
C PHE A 106 -25.61 -8.49 -14.21
N ILE A 107 -24.60 -9.28 -13.83
CA ILE A 107 -24.78 -10.58 -13.19
C ILE A 107 -25.52 -10.43 -11.86
N PHE A 108 -25.10 -9.51 -11.01
CA PHE A 108 -25.72 -9.26 -9.71
C PHE A 108 -27.17 -8.82 -9.86
N LYS A 109 -27.45 -7.89 -10.77
CA LYS A 109 -28.81 -7.42 -11.04
C LYS A 109 -29.72 -8.52 -11.57
N LYS A 110 -29.20 -9.41 -12.43
CA LYS A 110 -29.96 -10.51 -13.01
C LYS A 110 -30.21 -11.64 -12.00
N VAL A 111 -29.18 -12.05 -11.25
CA VAL A 111 -29.20 -13.22 -10.36
C VAL A 111 -29.76 -12.86 -8.99
N PHE A 112 -29.24 -11.81 -8.38
CA PHE A 112 -29.54 -11.44 -6.98
C PHE A 112 -30.58 -10.32 -6.85
N LYS A 113 -31.06 -9.76 -7.97
CA LYS A 113 -32.00 -8.62 -8.03
C LYS A 113 -31.50 -7.34 -7.32
N THR A 114 -30.16 -7.26 -7.11
CA THR A 114 -29.49 -6.10 -6.51
C THR A 114 -28.18 -5.85 -7.26
N ASP A 115 -27.68 -4.61 -7.26
CA ASP A 115 -26.39 -4.24 -7.85
C ASP A 115 -25.28 -4.07 -6.80
N PHE A 116 -25.59 -4.38 -5.53
CA PHE A 116 -24.69 -4.18 -4.39
C PHE A 116 -24.07 -2.77 -4.36
N GLY A 117 -24.84 -1.76 -4.76
CA GLY A 117 -24.45 -0.35 -4.74
C GLY A 117 -23.44 0.08 -5.82
N LEU A 118 -23.07 -0.80 -6.77
CA LEU A 118 -22.10 -0.48 -7.81
C LEU A 118 -22.51 0.70 -8.67
N LEU A 119 -23.78 0.76 -9.10
CA LEU A 119 -24.28 1.86 -9.94
C LEU A 119 -24.22 3.20 -9.20
N THR A 120 -24.63 3.22 -7.95
CA THR A 120 -24.59 4.41 -7.10
C THR A 120 -23.17 4.91 -6.94
N GLU A 121 -22.23 4.00 -6.62
CA GLU A 121 -20.82 4.33 -6.46
C GLU A 121 -20.22 4.90 -7.75
N PHE A 122 -20.46 4.27 -8.90
CA PHE A 122 -19.95 4.78 -10.19
C PHE A 122 -20.59 6.10 -10.61
N LYS A 123 -21.86 6.32 -10.34
CA LYS A 123 -22.53 7.60 -10.63
C LYS A 123 -21.99 8.75 -9.79
N GLN A 124 -21.72 8.52 -8.51
CA GLN A 124 -21.28 9.55 -7.59
C GLN A 124 -19.77 9.77 -7.62
N TYR A 125 -18.99 8.70 -7.72
CA TYR A 125 -17.54 8.73 -7.53
C TYR A 125 -16.72 8.15 -8.68
N GLY A 126 -17.37 7.82 -9.82
CA GLY A 126 -16.68 7.24 -10.98
C GLY A 126 -15.59 8.15 -11.54
N ALA A 127 -15.82 9.47 -11.56
CA ALA A 127 -14.78 10.43 -11.96
C ALA A 127 -13.54 10.34 -11.05
N MET A 128 -13.73 10.16 -9.74
CA MET A 128 -12.60 10.02 -8.80
C MET A 128 -11.82 8.73 -9.01
N LEU A 129 -12.49 7.64 -9.38
CA LEU A 129 -11.84 6.39 -9.77
C LEU A 129 -10.97 6.58 -11.01
N LEU A 130 -11.48 7.28 -12.02
CA LEU A 130 -10.76 7.52 -13.28
C LEU A 130 -9.60 8.51 -13.13
N THR A 131 -9.69 9.47 -12.21
CA THR A 131 -8.68 10.53 -11.99
C THR A 131 -7.72 10.22 -10.83
N PHE A 132 -7.81 9.03 -10.22
CA PHE A 132 -7.00 8.68 -9.03
C PHE A 132 -7.12 9.68 -7.88
N THR A 133 -8.34 10.17 -7.61
CA THR A 133 -8.65 11.04 -6.47
C THR A 133 -9.61 10.38 -5.47
N TYR A 134 -9.80 9.07 -5.59
CA TYR A 134 -10.76 8.30 -4.81
C TYR A 134 -10.41 8.23 -3.30
N ASN A 135 -9.18 8.57 -2.91
CA ASN A 135 -8.80 8.72 -1.50
C ASN A 135 -9.57 9.82 -0.77
N TYR A 136 -10.12 10.82 -1.49
CA TYR A 136 -10.95 11.87 -0.90
C TYR A 136 -12.44 11.52 -0.82
N ARG A 137 -12.86 10.38 -1.39
CA ARG A 137 -14.26 9.95 -1.48
C ARG A 137 -14.96 9.93 -0.12
N GLU A 138 -14.35 9.27 0.88
CA GLU A 138 -14.92 9.12 2.22
C GLU A 138 -15.05 10.48 2.92
N THR A 139 -14.03 11.32 2.81
CA THR A 139 -14.03 12.68 3.40
C THR A 139 -15.12 13.55 2.77
N ILE A 140 -15.26 13.54 1.43
CA ILE A 140 -16.26 14.33 0.72
C ILE A 140 -17.65 13.85 1.08
N GLN A 141 -17.89 12.54 1.07
CA GLN A 141 -19.17 11.98 1.45
C GLN A 141 -19.56 12.39 2.88
N TYR A 142 -18.61 12.29 3.81
CA TYR A 142 -18.88 12.65 5.20
C TYR A 142 -19.20 14.16 5.37
N ILE A 143 -18.53 15.02 4.62
CA ILE A 143 -18.83 16.48 4.64
C ILE A 143 -20.26 16.76 4.13
N VAL A 144 -20.66 16.05 3.05
CA VAL A 144 -21.97 16.27 2.41
C VAL A 144 -23.10 15.62 3.23
N ASP A 145 -22.96 14.35 3.56
CA ASP A 145 -24.04 13.52 4.11
C ASP A 145 -24.02 13.44 5.65
N LYS A 146 -22.96 13.98 6.30
CA LYS A 146 -22.67 13.81 7.75
C LYS A 146 -22.67 12.36 8.21
N LYS A 147 -22.45 11.44 7.27
CA LYS A 147 -22.47 10.00 7.50
C LYS A 147 -21.61 9.29 6.46
N MET A 148 -20.79 8.36 6.93
CA MET A 148 -20.11 7.44 6.02
C MET A 148 -21.06 6.32 5.57
N THR A 149 -21.31 6.24 4.27
CA THR A 149 -22.09 5.16 3.69
C THR A 149 -21.22 4.40 2.69
N LEU A 150 -21.00 3.14 2.96
CA LEU A 150 -20.35 2.26 2.00
C LEU A 150 -21.41 1.79 0.99
N HIS A 151 -21.39 2.36 -0.21
CA HIS A 151 -22.34 1.96 -1.26
C HIS A 151 -22.02 0.54 -1.76
N THR A 152 -20.73 0.26 -1.95
CA THR A 152 -20.28 -1.05 -2.41
C THR A 152 -19.01 -1.49 -1.70
N ILE A 153 -18.83 -2.81 -1.55
CA ILE A 153 -17.59 -3.38 -1.00
C ILE A 153 -16.47 -3.50 -2.04
N TYR A 154 -16.74 -3.28 -3.31
CA TYR A 154 -15.81 -3.59 -4.39
C TYR A 154 -14.78 -2.50 -4.68
N THR A 155 -14.96 -1.27 -4.25
CA THR A 155 -14.08 -0.14 -4.57
C THR A 155 -13.28 0.46 -3.40
N PRO A 156 -13.64 0.26 -2.12
CA PRO A 156 -13.02 1.00 -1.01
C PRO A 156 -11.50 0.95 -0.95
N HIS A 157 -10.89 -0.20 -1.26
CA HIS A 157 -9.43 -0.37 -1.22
C HIS A 157 -8.68 0.45 -2.27
N LEU A 158 -9.37 0.97 -3.30
CA LEU A 158 -8.75 1.76 -4.38
C LEU A 158 -8.26 3.14 -3.92
N TRP A 159 -8.62 3.57 -2.71
CA TRP A 159 -8.13 4.83 -2.14
C TRP A 159 -6.60 4.87 -2.04
N SER A 160 -5.98 3.76 -1.64
CA SER A 160 -4.53 3.71 -1.49
C SER A 160 -3.78 3.75 -2.83
N MET A 161 -4.38 3.20 -3.88
CA MET A 161 -3.84 3.30 -5.25
C MET A 161 -3.93 4.73 -5.77
N SER A 162 -5.06 5.41 -5.51
CA SER A 162 -5.20 6.83 -5.84
C SER A 162 -4.13 7.68 -5.14
N PHE A 163 -3.88 7.41 -3.88
CA PHE A 163 -2.85 8.07 -3.10
C PHE A 163 -1.44 7.82 -3.68
N GLU A 164 -1.13 6.58 -4.07
CA GLU A 164 0.16 6.21 -4.65
C GLU A 164 0.39 6.90 -6.01
N GLU A 165 -0.62 6.99 -6.88
CA GLU A 165 -0.50 7.65 -8.19
C GLU A 165 -0.31 9.18 -8.05
N GLN A 166 -1.01 9.83 -7.11
CA GLN A 166 -0.78 11.25 -6.79
C GLN A 166 0.67 11.49 -6.37
N PHE A 167 1.20 10.60 -5.52
CA PHE A 167 2.59 10.66 -5.12
C PHE A 167 3.54 10.53 -6.31
N TYR A 168 3.29 9.61 -7.25
CA TYR A 168 4.17 9.42 -8.42
C TYR A 168 4.30 10.67 -9.26
N VAL A 169 3.22 11.43 -9.43
CA VAL A 169 3.25 12.70 -10.16
C VAL A 169 4.14 13.73 -9.46
N VAL A 170 3.86 13.99 -8.17
CA VAL A 170 4.61 14.98 -7.38
C VAL A 170 6.09 14.59 -7.26
N PHE A 171 6.35 13.31 -7.09
CA PHE A 171 7.66 12.77 -6.81
C PHE A 171 8.66 12.90 -7.97
N PHE A 172 8.19 12.76 -9.22
CA PHE A 172 9.05 13.00 -10.38
C PHE A 172 9.62 14.40 -10.36
N PHE A 173 8.75 15.41 -10.19
CA PHE A 173 9.16 16.80 -10.16
C PHE A 173 10.05 17.12 -8.95
N PHE A 174 9.71 16.58 -7.78
CA PHE A 174 10.54 16.72 -6.59
C PHE A 174 11.97 16.21 -6.82
N LEU A 175 12.15 14.98 -7.28
CA LEU A 175 13.48 14.41 -7.50
C LEU A 175 14.23 15.09 -8.65
N PHE A 176 13.52 15.51 -9.69
CA PHE A 176 14.15 16.11 -10.86
C PHE A 176 14.67 17.52 -10.59
N PHE A 177 13.87 18.33 -9.92
CA PHE A 177 14.21 19.75 -9.66
C PHE A 177 15.04 19.96 -8.41
N THR A 178 15.07 19.00 -7.49
CA THR A 178 15.86 19.11 -6.27
C THR A 178 17.31 18.68 -6.53
N PRO A 179 18.30 19.56 -6.32
CA PRO A 179 19.71 19.18 -6.42
C PRO A 179 20.05 18.01 -5.49
N LYS A 180 20.85 17.05 -5.97
CA LYS A 180 21.15 15.79 -5.23
C LYS A 180 21.59 16.04 -3.78
N GLN A 181 22.32 17.10 -3.50
CA GLN A 181 22.81 17.47 -2.16
C GLN A 181 21.67 17.79 -1.18
N PHE A 182 20.54 18.33 -1.65
CA PHE A 182 19.41 18.71 -0.82
C PHE A 182 18.37 17.59 -0.64
N LEU A 183 18.44 16.51 -1.42
CA LEU A 183 17.47 15.41 -1.31
C LEU A 183 17.44 14.77 0.08
N LYS A 184 18.61 14.54 0.70
CA LYS A 184 18.69 13.94 2.05
C LYS A 184 18.19 14.91 3.13
N PRO A 185 18.69 16.17 3.24
CA PRO A 185 18.20 17.10 4.26
C PRO A 185 16.72 17.42 4.12
N ILE A 186 16.19 17.58 2.90
CA ILE A 186 14.75 17.75 2.68
C ILE A 186 13.99 16.50 3.10
N GLY A 187 14.47 15.30 2.74
CA GLY A 187 13.86 14.06 3.17
C GLY A 187 13.74 13.95 4.69
N ILE A 188 14.82 14.22 5.42
CA ILE A 188 14.83 14.22 6.89
C ILE A 188 13.87 15.29 7.44
N PHE A 189 13.88 16.50 6.87
CA PHE A 189 12.97 17.58 7.26
C PHE A 189 11.50 17.14 7.10
N MET A 190 11.12 16.56 5.98
CA MET A 190 9.74 16.10 5.71
C MET A 190 9.32 14.95 6.65
N MET A 191 10.24 14.05 7.01
CA MET A 191 9.98 12.98 7.99
C MET A 191 9.68 13.51 9.39
N VAL A 192 10.06 14.75 9.72
CA VAL A 192 9.74 15.42 10.99
C VAL A 192 8.57 16.38 10.82
N ALA A 193 8.57 17.19 9.77
CA ALA A 193 7.59 18.25 9.55
C ALA A 193 6.16 17.70 9.35
N ILE A 194 6.00 16.59 8.62
CA ILE A 194 4.67 16.02 8.37
C ILE A 194 4.04 15.42 9.64
N PRO A 195 4.73 14.61 10.46
CA PRO A 195 4.21 14.21 11.78
C PRO A 195 3.81 15.40 12.67
N VAL A 196 4.64 16.47 12.71
CA VAL A 196 4.30 17.69 13.44
C VAL A 196 3.05 18.33 12.85
N LEU A 197 2.95 18.42 11.52
CA LEU A 197 1.76 18.94 10.85
C LEU A 197 0.49 18.10 11.16
N ARG A 198 0.61 16.76 11.26
CA ARG A 198 -0.49 15.88 11.71
C ARG A 198 -0.94 16.21 13.13
N ILE A 199 0.01 16.40 14.05
CA ILE A 199 -0.30 16.77 15.45
C ILE A 199 -1.00 18.14 15.49
N VAL A 200 -0.41 19.15 14.85
CA VAL A 200 -0.97 20.51 14.79
C VAL A 200 -2.34 20.50 14.12
N GLY A 201 -2.48 19.80 13.00
CA GLY A 201 -3.74 19.63 12.29
C GLY A 201 -4.81 18.97 13.16
N TYR A 202 -4.45 17.89 13.87
CA TYR A 202 -5.35 17.24 14.82
C TYR A 202 -5.81 18.20 15.94
N LEU A 203 -4.87 18.89 16.58
CA LEU A 203 -5.18 19.83 17.66
C LEU A 203 -6.08 20.97 17.19
N HIS A 204 -5.76 21.54 16.02
CA HIS A 204 -6.53 22.64 15.44
C HIS A 204 -7.96 22.20 15.07
N MET A 205 -8.09 21.08 14.37
CA MET A 205 -9.40 20.58 13.96
C MET A 205 -10.23 20.14 15.15
N ASN A 206 -9.64 19.43 16.11
CA ASN A 206 -10.35 18.95 17.29
C ASN A 206 -10.83 20.07 18.22
N LYS A 207 -10.15 21.24 18.21
CA LYS A 207 -10.59 22.45 18.93
C LYS A 207 -11.81 23.09 18.25
N ASN A 208 -11.90 23.01 16.93
CA ASN A 208 -12.91 23.70 16.13
C ASN A 208 -14.12 22.82 15.78
N THR A 209 -14.01 21.51 15.96
CA THR A 209 -15.10 20.55 15.72
C THR A 209 -15.04 19.42 16.73
N ASN A 210 -16.20 19.01 17.22
CA ASN A 210 -16.33 17.77 18.03
C ASN A 210 -16.50 16.51 17.17
N ASP A 211 -16.29 16.66 15.86
CA ASP A 211 -16.47 15.61 14.87
C ASP A 211 -15.15 14.83 14.65
N HIS A 212 -14.86 13.91 15.56
CA HIS A 212 -13.64 13.10 15.53
C HIS A 212 -13.56 12.20 14.28
N GLU A 213 -14.69 11.81 13.70
CA GLU A 213 -14.71 10.97 12.50
C GLU A 213 -14.22 11.76 11.29
N LEU A 214 -14.69 13.00 11.12
CA LEU A 214 -14.20 13.90 10.08
C LEU A 214 -12.70 14.18 10.21
N VAL A 215 -12.24 14.51 11.43
CA VAL A 215 -10.81 14.76 11.69
C VAL A 215 -9.97 13.56 11.29
N THR A 216 -10.42 12.38 11.66
CA THR A 216 -9.83 11.09 11.31
C THR A 216 -9.69 10.92 9.80
N LEU A 217 -10.80 11.10 9.05
CA LEU A 217 -10.82 10.94 7.61
C LEU A 217 -9.86 11.91 6.92
N ILE A 218 -9.84 13.17 7.36
CA ILE A 218 -8.94 14.19 6.81
C ILE A 218 -7.48 13.79 7.02
N LEU A 219 -7.11 13.37 8.21
CA LEU A 219 -5.72 13.03 8.54
C LEU A 219 -5.25 11.74 7.86
N SER A 220 -6.14 10.74 7.70
CA SER A 220 -5.76 9.44 7.15
C SER A 220 -5.87 9.34 5.62
N ARG A 221 -6.76 10.12 4.99
CA ARG A 221 -7.02 10.04 3.54
C ARG A 221 -6.39 11.15 2.74
N ASN A 222 -5.95 12.23 3.39
CA ASN A 222 -5.32 13.34 2.69
C ASN A 222 -3.83 13.08 2.47
N ALA A 223 -3.40 13.18 1.21
CA ALA A 223 -2.02 12.93 0.81
C ALA A 223 -1.00 13.80 1.57
N LEU A 224 -1.37 15.05 1.91
CA LEU A 224 -0.48 15.97 2.63
C LEU A 224 -0.05 15.42 4.00
N PHE A 225 -0.96 14.76 4.73
CA PHE A 225 -0.69 14.24 6.06
C PHE A 225 -0.02 12.86 6.08
N GLN A 226 0.12 12.21 4.92
CA GLN A 226 0.67 10.85 4.79
C GLN A 226 1.93 10.78 3.92
N ILE A 227 2.32 11.90 3.30
CA ILE A 227 3.41 11.93 2.32
C ILE A 227 4.78 11.63 2.95
N ASP A 228 4.96 11.80 4.27
CA ASP A 228 6.19 11.45 4.98
C ASP A 228 6.59 9.99 4.75
N THR A 229 5.63 9.07 4.65
CA THR A 229 5.90 7.64 4.40
C THR A 229 6.80 7.41 3.18
N PHE A 230 6.59 8.17 2.12
CA PHE A 230 7.45 8.06 0.92
C PHE A 230 8.85 8.64 1.14
N PHE A 231 9.00 9.67 1.97
CA PHE A 231 10.33 10.21 2.28
C PHE A 231 11.23 9.23 3.03
N TYR A 232 10.67 8.30 3.82
CA TYR A 232 11.43 7.19 4.39
C TYR A 232 12.03 6.29 3.30
N GLY A 233 11.28 5.98 2.25
CA GLY A 233 11.76 5.20 1.10
C GLY A 233 12.82 5.94 0.28
N ILE A 234 12.63 7.25 0.06
CA ILE A 234 13.62 8.11 -0.60
C ILE A 234 14.93 8.10 0.19
N LEU A 235 14.87 8.36 1.50
CA LEU A 235 16.05 8.38 2.35
C LEU A 235 16.81 7.05 2.32
N LEU A 236 16.09 5.92 2.43
CA LEU A 236 16.68 4.59 2.31
C LEU A 236 17.38 4.37 0.96
N ALA A 237 16.85 4.93 -0.13
CA ALA A 237 17.45 4.84 -1.45
C ALA A 237 18.73 5.69 -1.59
N LEU A 238 18.83 6.79 -0.84
CA LEU A 238 19.94 7.74 -0.92
C LEU A 238 21.09 7.43 0.05
N ILE A 239 20.85 6.63 1.09
CA ILE A 239 21.88 6.23 2.04
C ILE A 239 22.59 4.96 1.58
N LYS A 240 23.89 4.83 1.92
CA LYS A 240 24.63 3.59 1.78
C LYS A 240 24.35 2.72 3.00
N VAL A 241 23.57 1.67 2.80
CA VAL A 241 23.32 0.70 3.87
C VAL A 241 24.53 -0.21 4.00
N GLU A 242 25.30 -0.03 5.07
CA GLU A 242 26.44 -0.86 5.41
C GLU A 242 26.02 -2.02 6.30
N ARG A 243 26.82 -3.10 6.32
CA ARG A 243 26.59 -4.29 7.16
C ARG A 243 26.92 -4.00 8.62
N LYS A 244 26.07 -3.22 9.30
CA LYS A 244 26.21 -2.85 10.72
C LYS A 244 25.09 -3.43 11.56
N LYS A 245 25.39 -4.00 12.71
CA LYS A 245 24.42 -4.59 13.65
C LYS A 245 23.35 -3.58 14.12
N ILE A 246 23.65 -2.29 14.03
CA ILE A 246 22.74 -1.21 14.40
C ILE A 246 21.35 -1.34 13.70
N TRP A 247 21.32 -1.77 12.44
CA TRP A 247 20.07 -1.98 11.74
C TRP A 247 19.16 -3.01 12.43
N VAL A 248 19.76 -4.10 12.92
CA VAL A 248 19.03 -5.16 13.64
C VAL A 248 18.54 -4.66 14.99
N TYR A 249 19.40 -3.97 15.75
CA TYR A 249 19.03 -3.42 17.07
C TYR A 249 17.91 -2.38 16.94
N LEU A 250 18.01 -1.47 15.98
CA LEU A 250 16.96 -0.49 15.72
C LEU A 250 15.66 -1.16 15.25
N THR A 251 15.73 -2.24 14.46
CA THR A 251 14.54 -3.00 14.05
C THR A 251 13.83 -3.60 15.26
N ILE A 252 14.58 -4.21 16.18
CA ILE A 252 14.02 -4.77 17.42
C ILE A 252 13.43 -3.65 18.28
N PHE A 253 14.17 -2.56 18.48
CA PHE A 253 13.74 -1.42 19.29
C PHE A 253 12.44 -0.81 18.77
N PHE A 254 12.39 -0.41 17.48
CA PHE A 254 11.20 0.20 16.90
C PHE A 254 10.03 -0.78 16.78
N GLY A 255 10.30 -2.07 16.58
CA GLY A 255 9.27 -3.11 16.57
C GLY A 255 8.62 -3.27 17.95
N ILE A 256 9.40 -3.35 19.02
CA ILE A 256 8.89 -3.41 20.39
C ILE A 256 8.15 -2.13 20.75
N LEU A 257 8.71 -0.96 20.43
CA LEU A 257 8.09 0.33 20.70
C LEU A 257 6.75 0.49 19.97
N PHE A 258 6.68 0.08 18.71
CA PHE A 258 5.44 0.11 17.92
C PHE A 258 4.35 -0.77 18.55
N ILE A 259 4.69 -2.02 18.91
CA ILE A 259 3.75 -2.94 19.57
C ILE A 259 3.32 -2.38 20.92
N PHE A 260 4.27 -1.91 21.74
CA PHE A 260 3.97 -1.35 23.05
C PHE A 260 3.01 -0.16 22.97
N LEU A 261 3.29 0.81 22.11
CA LEU A 261 2.45 2.00 21.96
C LEU A 261 1.09 1.69 21.32
N MET A 262 1.03 0.72 20.42
CA MET A 262 -0.24 0.21 19.89
C MET A 262 -1.11 -0.37 21.02
N LEU A 263 -0.55 -1.23 21.85
CA LEU A 263 -1.27 -1.82 23.00
C LEU A 263 -1.65 -0.76 24.03
N TYR A 264 -0.74 0.18 24.32
CA TYR A 264 -0.99 1.27 25.27
C TYR A 264 -2.12 2.19 24.81
N THR A 265 -2.13 2.56 23.51
CA THR A 265 -3.21 3.37 22.92
C THR A 265 -4.55 2.67 22.99
N SER A 266 -4.57 1.35 22.72
CA SER A 266 -5.79 0.54 22.84
C SER A 266 -6.26 0.43 24.29
N TYR A 267 -5.34 0.32 25.24
CA TYR A 267 -5.65 0.32 26.67
C TYR A 267 -6.27 1.65 27.13
N LEU A 268 -5.68 2.79 26.76
CA LEU A 268 -6.25 4.11 27.05
C LEU A 268 -7.63 4.27 26.43
N THR A 269 -7.82 3.83 25.20
CA THR A 269 -9.13 3.88 24.52
C THR A 269 -10.17 3.03 25.24
N SER A 270 -9.79 1.83 25.68
CA SER A 270 -10.65 0.93 26.45
C SER A 270 -11.18 1.62 27.73
N ILE A 271 -10.31 2.31 28.47
CA ILE A 271 -10.70 3.06 29.67
C ILE A 271 -11.60 4.24 29.32
N HIS A 272 -11.19 5.09 28.38
CA HIS A 272 -11.92 6.33 28.06
C HIS A 272 -13.28 6.09 27.41
N LYS A 273 -13.44 5.00 26.66
CA LYS A 273 -14.69 4.66 25.98
C LYS A 273 -15.54 3.62 26.70
N HIS A 274 -15.05 3.09 27.83
CA HIS A 274 -15.71 2.02 28.58
C HIS A 274 -16.05 0.80 27.70
N ILE A 275 -15.13 0.44 26.79
CA ILE A 275 -15.24 -0.72 25.90
C ILE A 275 -14.22 -1.79 26.26
N PRO A 276 -14.45 -3.07 25.93
CA PRO A 276 -13.46 -4.11 26.14
C PRO A 276 -12.14 -3.82 25.39
N PHE A 277 -11.01 -4.16 26.00
CA PHE A 277 -9.68 -3.93 25.42
C PHE A 277 -9.51 -4.53 24.02
N TYR A 278 -10.03 -5.74 23.79
CA TYR A 278 -9.95 -6.40 22.48
C TYR A 278 -10.74 -5.66 21.41
N GLU A 279 -11.82 -4.97 21.76
CA GLU A 279 -12.58 -4.14 20.83
C GLU A 279 -11.82 -2.86 20.48
N ALA A 280 -11.22 -2.21 21.48
CA ALA A 280 -10.35 -1.06 21.25
C ALA A 280 -9.13 -1.40 20.38
N LEU A 281 -8.57 -2.60 20.53
CA LEU A 281 -7.43 -3.08 19.74
C LEU A 281 -7.81 -3.39 18.29
N ARG A 282 -9.03 -3.80 18.04
CA ARG A 282 -9.53 -4.25 16.74
C ARG A 282 -9.87 -3.13 15.80
N GLU A 283 -10.45 -2.05 16.30
CA GLU A 283 -11.05 -0.99 15.50
C GLU A 283 -10.10 0.20 15.37
N ASP A 284 -9.72 0.55 14.14
CA ASP A 284 -8.84 1.67 13.84
C ASP A 284 -9.43 3.02 14.28
N LYS A 285 -10.75 3.20 14.19
CA LYS A 285 -11.44 4.43 14.61
C LYS A 285 -11.13 4.87 16.05
N TYR A 286 -10.77 3.95 16.95
CA TYR A 286 -10.44 4.27 18.33
C TYR A 286 -9.03 4.80 18.53
N TYR A 287 -8.10 4.55 17.61
CA TYR A 287 -6.74 5.07 17.72
C TYR A 287 -6.67 6.58 17.51
N TYR A 288 -7.67 7.16 16.85
CA TYR A 288 -7.74 8.59 16.59
C TYR A 288 -8.01 9.41 17.86
N LEU A 289 -8.71 8.84 18.82
CA LEU A 289 -9.12 9.54 20.04
C LEU A 289 -7.94 9.91 20.96
N ASN A 290 -6.81 9.23 20.82
CA ASN A 290 -5.64 9.38 21.69
C ASN A 290 -4.37 9.80 20.92
N TYR A 291 -4.49 10.61 19.89
CA TYR A 291 -3.35 11.03 19.04
C TYR A 291 -2.62 9.87 18.34
N GLY A 292 -3.19 8.67 18.34
CA GLY A 292 -2.55 7.47 17.80
C GLY A 292 -2.07 7.66 16.36
N TYR A 293 -2.85 8.35 15.53
CA TYR A 293 -2.46 8.70 14.16
C TYR A 293 -1.16 9.47 14.06
N ALA A 294 -0.92 10.41 14.97
CA ALA A 294 0.23 11.26 14.89
C ALA A 294 1.54 10.50 15.09
N TYR A 295 1.54 9.53 16.01
CA TYR A 295 2.78 8.82 16.35
C TYR A 295 2.85 7.37 15.84
N LEU A 296 1.73 6.63 15.73
CA LEU A 296 1.77 5.24 15.29
C LEU A 296 2.15 5.11 13.82
N ASP A 297 1.65 5.99 12.93
CA ASP A 297 2.07 6.03 11.53
C ASP A 297 3.57 6.33 11.41
N THR A 298 4.06 7.30 12.19
CA THR A 298 5.49 7.64 12.22
C THR A 298 6.35 6.47 12.71
N LEU A 299 5.89 5.76 13.76
CA LEU A 299 6.60 4.59 14.28
C LEU A 299 6.55 3.40 13.31
N ALA A 300 5.43 3.19 12.63
CA ALA A 300 5.35 2.19 11.56
C ALA A 300 6.37 2.50 10.45
N ASN A 301 6.49 3.76 10.04
CA ASN A 301 7.47 4.21 9.07
C ASN A 301 8.91 4.00 9.56
N CYS A 302 9.21 4.36 10.82
CA CYS A 302 10.52 4.12 11.44
C CYS A 302 10.86 2.63 11.50
N PHE A 303 9.88 1.80 11.91
CA PHE A 303 10.07 0.35 11.92
C PHE A 303 10.33 -0.20 10.51
N CYS A 304 9.56 0.23 9.51
CA CYS A 304 9.75 -0.20 8.13
C CYS A 304 11.14 0.14 7.58
N ILE A 305 11.62 1.39 7.75
CA ILE A 305 12.91 1.80 7.19
C ILE A 305 14.07 1.02 7.83
N VAL A 306 14.04 0.78 9.15
CA VAL A 306 15.10 0.04 9.82
C VAL A 306 15.06 -1.46 9.51
N LEU A 307 13.85 -2.04 9.35
CA LEU A 307 13.66 -3.41 8.89
C LEU A 307 14.23 -3.60 7.48
N PHE A 308 13.92 -2.68 6.56
CA PHE A 308 14.44 -2.74 5.19
C PHE A 308 15.95 -2.53 5.17
N GLY A 309 16.47 -1.62 6.00
CA GLY A 309 17.90 -1.45 6.21
C GLY A 309 18.58 -2.74 6.71
N ALA A 310 17.97 -3.44 7.67
CA ALA A 310 18.46 -4.71 8.18
C ALA A 310 18.45 -5.80 7.09
N VAL A 311 17.39 -5.90 6.30
CA VAL A 311 17.27 -6.85 5.18
C VAL A 311 18.31 -6.58 4.10
N ILE A 312 18.58 -5.30 3.77
CA ILE A 312 19.63 -4.92 2.80
C ILE A 312 21.01 -5.23 3.37
N ALA A 313 21.24 -4.97 4.68
CA ALA A 313 22.52 -5.20 5.32
C ALA A 313 22.85 -6.70 5.50
N TYR A 314 21.84 -7.53 5.73
CA TYR A 314 21.98 -8.95 6.05
C TYR A 314 21.06 -9.87 5.23
N PRO A 315 21.12 -9.83 3.89
CA PRO A 315 20.22 -10.60 3.03
C PRO A 315 20.34 -12.11 3.24
N ASP A 316 21.54 -12.58 3.63
CA ASP A 316 21.83 -13.99 3.85
C ASP A 316 21.36 -14.51 5.21
N LYS A 317 21.16 -13.62 6.20
CA LYS A 317 20.78 -13.98 7.58
C LYS A 317 19.27 -13.84 7.84
N ILE A 318 18.63 -12.85 7.22
CA ILE A 318 17.19 -12.62 7.38
C ILE A 318 16.43 -13.42 6.30
N THR A 319 16.46 -14.74 6.45
CA THR A 319 15.95 -15.68 5.44
C THR A 319 14.44 -15.89 5.47
N ILE A 320 13.76 -15.46 6.53
CA ILE A 320 12.29 -15.60 6.66
C ILE A 320 11.54 -15.01 5.44
N PHE A 321 12.01 -13.88 4.94
CA PHE A 321 11.43 -13.22 3.77
C PHE A 321 11.90 -13.80 2.42
N THR A 322 12.82 -14.77 2.43
CA THR A 322 13.20 -15.51 1.20
C THR A 322 12.40 -16.79 1.02
N ASN A 323 11.45 -17.06 1.91
CA ASN A 323 10.54 -18.19 1.81
C ASN A 323 9.84 -18.19 0.45
N LYS A 324 9.84 -19.35 -0.22
CA LYS A 324 9.29 -19.51 -1.59
C LYS A 324 7.82 -19.10 -1.71
N LEU A 325 7.01 -19.34 -0.68
CA LEU A 325 5.59 -18.97 -0.67
C LEU A 325 5.45 -17.43 -0.60
N LEU A 326 6.14 -16.79 0.36
CA LEU A 326 6.08 -15.34 0.52
C LEU A 326 6.59 -14.61 -0.73
N VAL A 327 7.68 -15.08 -1.34
CA VAL A 327 8.20 -14.51 -2.59
C VAL A 327 7.19 -14.66 -3.75
N LYS A 328 6.52 -15.82 -3.87
CA LYS A 328 5.47 -16.00 -4.88
C LYS A 328 4.28 -15.06 -4.66
N LEU A 329 3.84 -14.91 -3.41
CA LEU A 329 2.79 -13.93 -3.06
C LEU A 329 3.25 -12.50 -3.36
N GLY A 330 4.50 -12.18 -3.07
CA GLY A 330 5.09 -10.86 -3.36
C GLY A 330 5.09 -10.49 -4.84
N VAL A 331 5.38 -11.44 -5.72
CA VAL A 331 5.28 -11.23 -7.17
C VAL A 331 3.83 -10.96 -7.60
N LEU A 332 2.86 -11.61 -6.95
CA LEU A 332 1.44 -11.49 -7.26
C LEU A 332 0.73 -10.37 -6.48
N THR A 333 1.44 -9.63 -5.64
CA THR A 333 0.85 -8.68 -4.68
C THR A 333 -0.15 -7.72 -5.32
N TYR A 334 0.17 -7.17 -6.49
CA TYR A 334 -0.71 -6.21 -7.16
C TYR A 334 -2.03 -6.86 -7.58
N ASN A 335 -2.00 -8.07 -8.15
CA ASN A 335 -3.21 -8.83 -8.49
C ASN A 335 -3.99 -9.22 -7.23
N LEU A 336 -3.31 -9.74 -6.20
CA LEU A 336 -3.95 -10.13 -4.94
C LEU A 336 -4.68 -8.94 -4.30
N TYR A 337 -4.01 -7.78 -4.26
CA TYR A 337 -4.57 -6.57 -3.67
C TYR A 337 -5.76 -6.03 -4.45
N ILE A 338 -5.70 -5.98 -5.78
CA ILE A 338 -6.76 -5.38 -6.58
C ILE A 338 -8.02 -6.25 -6.66
N PHE A 339 -7.87 -7.58 -6.73
CA PHE A 339 -9.01 -8.50 -6.87
C PHE A 339 -9.60 -8.99 -5.54
N GLN A 340 -9.02 -8.67 -4.41
CA GLN A 340 -9.40 -9.23 -3.10
C GLN A 340 -10.90 -9.15 -2.80
N PHE A 341 -11.53 -8.02 -3.08
CA PHE A 341 -12.94 -7.81 -2.74
C PHE A 341 -13.93 -8.49 -3.71
N ILE A 342 -13.49 -8.93 -4.88
CA ILE A 342 -14.31 -9.80 -5.75
C ILE A 342 -14.46 -11.19 -5.13
N PHE A 343 -13.40 -11.70 -4.50
CA PHE A 343 -13.37 -13.05 -3.95
C PHE A 343 -13.76 -13.16 -2.48
N LEU A 344 -13.65 -12.06 -1.73
CA LEU A 344 -14.00 -12.00 -0.31
C LEU A 344 -15.41 -12.52 0.00
N PRO A 345 -16.49 -12.13 -0.74
CA PRO A 345 -17.84 -12.61 -0.46
C PRO A 345 -17.97 -14.14 -0.54
N PHE A 346 -17.21 -14.81 -1.40
CA PHE A 346 -17.26 -16.27 -1.53
C PHE A 346 -16.73 -16.98 -0.28
N GLY A 347 -15.64 -16.45 0.32
CA GLY A 347 -15.12 -16.96 1.59
C GLY A 347 -16.08 -16.75 2.74
N LEU A 348 -16.68 -15.55 2.84
CA LEU A 348 -17.66 -15.22 3.87
C LEU A 348 -18.93 -16.08 3.73
N LEU A 349 -19.40 -16.31 2.50
CA LEU A 349 -20.56 -17.15 2.23
C LEU A 349 -20.30 -18.61 2.65
N LEU A 350 -19.13 -19.16 2.29
CA LEU A 350 -18.75 -20.51 2.70
C LEU A 350 -18.69 -20.62 4.23
N ALA A 351 -18.06 -19.67 4.90
CA ALA A 351 -18.04 -19.63 6.38
C ALA A 351 -19.44 -19.64 6.97
N LYS A 352 -20.35 -18.80 6.45
CA LYS A 352 -21.76 -18.74 6.91
C LYS A 352 -22.52 -20.07 6.70
N ILE A 353 -22.27 -20.77 5.60
CA ILE A 353 -22.87 -22.08 5.33
C ILE A 353 -22.35 -23.11 6.34
N LEU A 354 -21.03 -23.13 6.58
CA LEU A 354 -20.39 -24.09 7.47
C LEU A 354 -20.76 -23.87 8.96
N GLN A 355 -21.02 -22.63 9.38
CA GLN A 355 -21.44 -22.29 10.73
C GLN A 355 -22.75 -22.99 11.17
N ARG A 356 -23.53 -23.51 10.21
CA ARG A 356 -24.73 -24.34 10.53
C ARG A 356 -24.38 -25.71 11.13
N LYS A 357 -23.13 -26.20 10.93
CA LYS A 357 -22.70 -27.55 11.33
C LYS A 357 -21.38 -27.58 12.10
N LEU A 358 -20.57 -26.53 12.02
CA LEU A 358 -19.24 -26.46 12.59
C LEU A 358 -19.10 -25.26 13.52
N PRO A 359 -18.17 -25.31 14.49
CA PRO A 359 -17.84 -24.16 15.32
C PRO A 359 -17.46 -22.94 14.47
N VAL A 360 -17.82 -21.76 14.97
CA VAL A 360 -17.62 -20.47 14.25
C VAL A 360 -16.19 -20.30 13.78
N PHE A 361 -15.21 -20.53 14.67
CA PHE A 361 -13.79 -20.39 14.34
C PHE A 361 -13.35 -21.30 13.17
N ILE A 362 -13.76 -22.58 13.19
CA ILE A 362 -13.42 -23.54 12.13
C ILE A 362 -14.05 -23.11 10.80
N SER A 363 -15.30 -22.66 10.84
CA SER A 363 -16.04 -22.19 9.68
C SER A 363 -15.40 -20.98 9.05
N GLU A 364 -15.03 -19.98 9.87
CA GLU A 364 -14.40 -18.75 9.43
C GLU A 364 -12.98 -19.00 8.89
N PHE A 365 -12.20 -19.85 9.55
CA PHE A 365 -10.87 -20.22 9.09
C PHE A 365 -10.92 -20.98 7.74
N THR A 366 -11.88 -21.88 7.58
CA THR A 366 -12.10 -22.59 6.31
C THR A 366 -12.53 -21.61 5.21
N GLY A 367 -13.42 -20.67 5.51
CA GLY A 367 -13.81 -19.60 4.58
C GLY A 367 -12.64 -18.72 4.17
N LEU A 368 -11.77 -18.34 5.12
CA LEU A 368 -10.54 -17.60 4.82
C LEU A 368 -9.61 -18.37 3.88
N LEU A 369 -9.35 -19.65 4.17
CA LEU A 369 -8.50 -20.47 3.30
C LEU A 369 -9.08 -20.59 1.90
N PHE A 370 -10.37 -20.81 1.77
CA PHE A 370 -11.07 -20.88 0.49
C PHE A 370 -10.94 -19.55 -0.29
N TYR A 371 -11.19 -18.43 0.37
CA TYR A 371 -11.00 -17.09 -0.19
C TYR A 371 -9.57 -16.89 -0.70
N LEU A 372 -8.56 -17.17 0.12
CA LEU A 372 -7.16 -17.00 -0.24
C LEU A 372 -6.74 -17.91 -1.41
N LEU A 373 -7.25 -19.15 -1.47
CA LEU A 373 -7.00 -20.06 -2.58
C LEU A 373 -7.61 -19.57 -3.89
N LEU A 374 -8.90 -19.19 -3.88
CA LEU A 374 -9.56 -18.64 -5.07
C LEU A 374 -8.82 -17.40 -5.59
N LEU A 375 -8.54 -16.46 -4.68
CA LEU A 375 -7.83 -15.23 -5.00
C LEU A 375 -6.42 -15.52 -5.55
N TYR A 376 -5.69 -16.46 -4.95
CA TYR A 376 -4.34 -16.83 -5.40
C TYR A 376 -4.35 -17.39 -6.83
N TYR A 377 -5.22 -18.36 -7.12
CA TYR A 377 -5.26 -18.97 -8.45
C TYR A 377 -5.72 -18.00 -9.53
N PHE A 378 -6.70 -17.16 -9.24
CA PHE A 378 -7.14 -16.12 -10.15
C PHE A 378 -6.03 -15.07 -10.37
N SER A 379 -5.37 -14.62 -9.31
CA SER A 379 -4.25 -13.66 -9.39
C SER A 379 -3.07 -14.24 -10.19
N LYS A 380 -2.77 -15.53 -10.03
CA LYS A 380 -1.74 -16.20 -10.81
C LYS A 380 -2.11 -16.31 -12.30
N LEU A 381 -3.39 -16.57 -12.60
CA LEU A 381 -3.89 -16.61 -13.97
C LEU A 381 -3.79 -15.24 -14.64
N THR A 382 -4.31 -14.19 -13.99
CA THR A 382 -4.29 -12.82 -14.51
C THR A 382 -2.86 -12.27 -14.62
N TYR A 383 -1.99 -12.57 -13.66
CA TYR A 383 -0.57 -12.24 -13.76
C TYR A 383 0.06 -12.86 -15.01
N ASN A 384 -0.07 -14.18 -15.19
CA ASN A 384 0.61 -14.87 -16.28
C ASN A 384 0.05 -14.54 -17.67
N ARG A 385 -1.27 -14.33 -17.78
CA ARG A 385 -1.96 -14.12 -19.07
C ARG A 385 -2.13 -12.66 -19.45
N PHE A 386 -2.14 -11.76 -18.49
CA PHE A 386 -2.40 -10.34 -18.73
C PHE A 386 -1.25 -9.44 -18.27
N GLU A 387 -0.89 -9.43 -16.97
CA GLU A 387 0.08 -8.48 -16.44
C GLU A 387 1.50 -8.75 -16.96
N LYS A 388 2.01 -9.97 -16.83
CA LYS A 388 3.38 -10.33 -17.21
C LYS A 388 3.70 -10.05 -18.68
N PRO A 389 2.87 -10.42 -19.69
CA PRO A 389 3.13 -10.09 -21.09
C PRO A 389 3.26 -8.58 -21.34
N ILE A 390 2.45 -7.77 -20.64
CA ILE A 390 2.50 -6.30 -20.74
C ILE A 390 3.79 -5.77 -20.12
N LEU A 391 4.23 -6.29 -18.98
CA LEU A 391 5.49 -5.92 -18.33
C LEU A 391 6.71 -6.32 -19.19
N ASP A 392 6.70 -7.53 -19.77
CA ASP A 392 7.77 -8.00 -20.66
C ASP A 392 7.85 -7.14 -21.94
N TRP A 393 6.70 -6.71 -22.48
CA TRP A 393 6.65 -5.76 -23.59
C TRP A 393 7.22 -4.40 -23.20
N LYS A 394 6.82 -3.86 -22.05
CA LYS A 394 7.35 -2.60 -21.50
C LYS A 394 8.87 -2.61 -21.42
N ASP A 395 9.46 -3.67 -20.88
CA ASP A 395 10.91 -3.74 -20.67
C ASP A 395 11.67 -3.73 -22.01
N ARG A 396 11.15 -4.44 -23.02
CA ARG A 396 11.69 -4.39 -24.40
C ARG A 396 11.56 -3.00 -25.04
N TYR A 397 10.44 -2.32 -24.81
CA TYR A 397 10.20 -0.99 -25.36
C TYR A 397 11.10 0.09 -24.73
N ILE A 398 11.35 0.01 -23.43
CA ILE A 398 12.24 0.93 -22.70
C ILE A 398 13.67 0.87 -23.23
N VAL A 399 14.19 -0.32 -23.53
CA VAL A 399 15.51 -0.47 -24.14
C VAL A 399 15.60 0.30 -25.45
N LYS A 400 14.57 0.22 -26.31
CA LYS A 400 14.50 0.98 -27.58
C LYS A 400 14.43 2.50 -27.36
N LEU A 401 13.75 2.96 -26.29
CA LEU A 401 13.68 4.39 -25.95
C LEU A 401 15.04 4.97 -25.56
N TYR A 402 15.84 4.22 -24.81
CA TYR A 402 17.20 4.65 -24.46
C TYR A 402 18.12 4.69 -25.71
N GLN A 403 18.04 3.70 -26.59
CA GLN A 403 18.85 3.65 -27.81
C GLN A 403 18.56 4.82 -28.75
N LYS A 404 17.29 5.22 -28.90
CA LYS A 404 16.90 6.39 -29.71
C LYS A 404 17.37 7.73 -29.15
N GLY A 405 17.61 7.83 -27.85
CA GLY A 405 18.10 9.04 -27.20
C GLY A 405 19.61 9.23 -27.29
N VAL A 406 20.37 8.16 -27.54
CA VAL A 406 21.83 8.21 -27.70
C VAL A 406 22.22 8.49 -29.16
N ALA A 407 21.29 8.28 -30.10
CA ALA A 407 21.53 8.48 -31.55
C ALA A 407 21.20 9.90 -32.04
N LYS A 408 20.96 10.83 -31.16
CA LYS A 408 20.83 12.28 -31.41
C LYS A 408 21.88 13.04 -30.61
#